data_39ca619c1b0d647811ba9e6a772a3edb
#
_entry.id   39ca619c1b0d647811ba9e6a772a3edb
#
_cell.length_a   1.000
_cell.length_b   1.000
_cell.length_c   1.000
_cell.angle_alpha   90.00
_cell.angle_beta   90.00
_cell.angle_gamma   90.00
#
_symmetry.space_group_name_H-M   'P 1'
#
loop_
_entity.id
_entity.type
_entity.pdbx_description
1 polymer ?
#
loop_
_entity_poly.entity_id
_entity_poly.type
_entity_poly.pdbx_seq_one_letter_code
_entity_poly.pdbx_strand_id
1 'polypeptide(L)'
;MSYADVNGLSLYYAEHGSGEPLVLLHGGFGSGEMFGPVLPALARNRRVIAVDLQGHGRTADVGRPLRYETMAGDIAALIGHLGLVRSDVMGVSLGAGVALRTVILHPEVVDRLVLVSVPCRRDGWFPEIGAAMRQFTPEHGEAMKRSPMYAAYARVAPRPEDWRVLHAKMGELLSLDYDWSADVAEITAPTMLAYADADSIRPMHMVEFFALLGGGLRDADWDGSSRPPGRLAVLPGTTHYDIFTAPALAAMVEEFLEAPAPGP
;
A
#
# COMPACT_ATOMS: atom_id res chain seq x y z
N MET A 1 -8.37 -17.24 8.03
CA MET A 1 -8.97 -16.81 6.74
C MET A 1 -10.39 -16.40 7.04
N SER A 2 -10.71 -15.15 6.81
CA SER A 2 -11.99 -14.59 7.23
C SER A 2 -12.49 -13.54 6.22
N TYR A 3 -13.76 -13.21 6.34
CA TYR A 3 -14.38 -12.12 5.60
C TYR A 3 -15.00 -11.12 6.57
N ALA A 4 -14.88 -9.85 6.25
CA ALA A 4 -15.56 -8.75 6.94
C ALA A 4 -16.58 -8.10 5.99
N ASP A 5 -17.82 -7.98 6.44
CA ASP A 5 -18.82 -7.24 5.68
C ASP A 5 -18.71 -5.76 6.02
N VAL A 6 -18.05 -5.01 5.13
CA VAL A 6 -17.75 -3.58 5.30
C VAL A 6 -18.22 -2.81 4.07
N ASN A 7 -18.98 -1.74 4.26
CA ASN A 7 -19.43 -0.82 3.20
C ASN A 7 -20.06 -1.52 1.97
N GLY A 8 -20.77 -2.65 2.18
CA GLY A 8 -21.38 -3.44 1.12
C GLY A 8 -20.40 -4.35 0.35
N LEU A 9 -19.20 -4.52 0.87
CA LEU A 9 -18.16 -5.41 0.36
C LEU A 9 -17.91 -6.53 1.36
N SER A 10 -17.86 -7.79 0.91
CA SER A 10 -17.35 -8.92 1.70
C SER A 10 -15.84 -8.99 1.50
N LEU A 11 -15.11 -8.28 2.36
CA LEU A 11 -13.67 -8.05 2.27
C LEU A 11 -12.90 -9.22 2.91
N TYR A 12 -12.12 -9.91 2.09
CA TYR A 12 -11.27 -10.99 2.58
C TYR A 12 -10.03 -10.48 3.30
N TYR A 13 -9.72 -11.11 4.43
CA TYR A 13 -8.45 -10.93 5.11
C TYR A 13 -7.93 -12.24 5.72
N ALA A 14 -6.63 -12.32 5.88
CA ALA A 14 -5.95 -13.43 6.56
C ALA A 14 -5.06 -12.88 7.67
N GLU A 15 -5.14 -13.51 8.84
CA GLU A 15 -4.32 -13.14 9.98
C GLU A 15 -3.12 -14.08 10.13
N HIS A 16 -1.96 -13.51 10.43
CA HIS A 16 -0.69 -14.21 10.63
C HIS A 16 0.03 -13.65 11.85
N GLY A 17 0.60 -14.52 12.66
CA GLY A 17 1.35 -14.12 13.86
C GLY A 17 0.46 -13.60 14.98
N SER A 18 1.07 -12.87 15.91
CA SER A 18 0.42 -12.25 17.09
C SER A 18 1.23 -11.04 17.54
N GLY A 19 0.63 -10.14 18.31
CA GLY A 19 1.23 -8.88 18.78
C GLY A 19 0.47 -7.66 18.28
N GLU A 20 1.17 -6.54 18.15
CA GLU A 20 0.57 -5.29 17.65
C GLU A 20 0.04 -5.46 16.21
N PRO A 21 -1.15 -4.91 15.92
CA PRO A 21 -1.79 -5.11 14.64
C PRO A 21 -1.07 -4.34 13.52
N LEU A 22 -0.90 -5.00 12.36
CA LEU A 22 -0.40 -4.43 11.13
C LEU A 22 -1.32 -4.83 9.97
N VAL A 23 -2.05 -3.87 9.41
CA VAL A 23 -2.81 -4.07 8.17
C VAL A 23 -1.88 -3.99 6.98
N LEU A 24 -1.85 -5.03 6.15
CA LEU A 24 -0.96 -5.19 5.01
C LEU A 24 -1.73 -5.22 3.70
N LEU A 25 -1.45 -4.24 2.80
CA LEU A 25 -2.18 -3.98 1.56
C LEU A 25 -1.30 -4.23 0.34
N HIS A 26 -1.73 -5.13 -0.54
CA HIS A 26 -1.00 -5.55 -1.74
C HIS A 26 -1.06 -4.52 -2.89
N GLY A 27 -0.17 -4.68 -3.88
CA GLY A 27 -0.15 -3.91 -5.12
C GLY A 27 -1.26 -4.31 -6.11
N GLY A 28 -1.43 -3.53 -7.17
CA GLY A 28 -2.42 -3.80 -8.22
C GLY A 28 -2.29 -5.21 -8.81
N PHE A 29 -3.41 -5.85 -9.11
CA PHE A 29 -3.53 -7.23 -9.60
C PHE A 29 -2.97 -8.32 -8.67
N GLY A 30 -2.55 -7.95 -7.45
CA GLY A 30 -2.00 -8.86 -6.44
C GLY A 30 -3.06 -9.42 -5.48
N SER A 31 -2.56 -9.98 -4.40
CA SER A 31 -3.30 -10.43 -3.22
C SER A 31 -2.36 -10.45 -2.02
N GLY A 32 -2.85 -10.71 -0.82
CA GLY A 32 -2.02 -10.86 0.37
C GLY A 32 -0.90 -11.90 0.23
N GLU A 33 -1.00 -12.83 -0.73
CA GLU A 33 0.03 -13.84 -0.98
C GLU A 33 1.28 -13.28 -1.71
N MET A 34 1.22 -12.07 -2.28
CA MET A 34 2.34 -11.50 -3.04
C MET A 34 3.57 -11.18 -2.19
N PHE A 35 3.43 -11.01 -0.89
CA PHE A 35 4.49 -10.58 -0.01
C PHE A 35 5.59 -11.61 0.26
N GLY A 36 5.42 -12.85 -0.23
CA GLY A 36 6.46 -13.89 -0.15
C GLY A 36 7.10 -13.99 1.24
N PRO A 37 8.44 -13.83 1.34
CA PRO A 37 9.15 -13.94 2.62
C PRO A 37 8.93 -12.76 3.57
N VAL A 38 8.43 -11.62 3.09
CA VAL A 38 8.20 -10.42 3.92
C VAL A 38 7.08 -10.65 4.92
N LEU A 39 5.95 -11.25 4.49
CA LEU A 39 4.82 -11.51 5.38
C LEU A 39 5.19 -12.39 6.58
N PRO A 40 5.79 -13.59 6.43
CA PRO A 40 6.18 -14.40 7.60
C PRO A 40 7.26 -13.74 8.44
N ALA A 41 8.11 -12.87 7.89
CA ALA A 41 9.07 -12.11 8.68
C ALA A 41 8.35 -11.12 9.61
N LEU A 42 7.46 -10.30 9.09
CA LEU A 42 6.65 -9.37 9.89
C LEU A 42 5.77 -10.09 10.91
N ALA A 43 5.23 -11.26 10.56
CA ALA A 43 4.36 -12.05 11.44
C ALA A 43 5.07 -12.71 12.63
N ARG A 44 6.41 -12.61 12.73
CA ARG A 44 7.13 -13.10 13.93
C ARG A 44 6.78 -12.32 15.19
N ASN A 45 6.59 -11.01 15.05
CA ASN A 45 6.41 -10.10 16.19
C ASN A 45 5.10 -9.30 16.11
N ARG A 46 4.29 -9.49 15.03
CA ARG A 46 3.09 -8.72 14.78
C ARG A 46 1.91 -9.60 14.39
N ARG A 47 0.70 -9.13 14.73
CA ARG A 47 -0.54 -9.65 14.16
C ARG A 47 -0.74 -9.00 12.80
N VAL A 48 -0.23 -9.64 11.74
CA VAL A 48 -0.35 -9.15 10.36
C VAL A 48 -1.72 -9.52 9.80
N ILE A 49 -2.48 -8.52 9.36
CA ILE A 49 -3.79 -8.63 8.74
C ILE A 49 -3.62 -8.36 7.25
N ALA A 50 -3.35 -9.41 6.46
CA ALA A 50 -3.17 -9.31 5.02
C ALA A 50 -4.54 -9.26 4.34
N VAL A 51 -4.81 -8.17 3.63
CA VAL A 51 -6.12 -7.87 3.02
C VAL A 51 -6.06 -8.05 1.51
N ASP A 52 -7.07 -8.69 0.93
CA ASP A 52 -7.29 -8.69 -0.52
C ASP A 52 -8.28 -7.55 -0.85
N LEU A 53 -7.82 -6.53 -1.58
CA LEU A 53 -8.62 -5.33 -1.92
C LEU A 53 -9.78 -5.67 -2.86
N GLN A 54 -10.79 -4.80 -2.98
CA GLN A 54 -11.95 -5.00 -3.87
C GLN A 54 -11.53 -5.48 -5.27
N GLY A 55 -12.14 -6.55 -5.74
CA GLY A 55 -11.88 -7.14 -7.06
C GLY A 55 -10.55 -7.90 -7.18
N HIS A 56 -9.76 -7.96 -6.11
CA HIS A 56 -8.47 -8.65 -6.07
C HIS A 56 -8.52 -9.89 -5.18
N GLY A 57 -7.64 -10.84 -5.47
CA GLY A 57 -7.49 -12.04 -4.65
C GLY A 57 -8.83 -12.73 -4.39
N ARG A 58 -9.17 -12.93 -3.13
CA ARG A 58 -10.41 -13.60 -2.68
C ARG A 58 -11.57 -12.63 -2.45
N THR A 59 -11.34 -11.34 -2.54
CA THR A 59 -12.39 -10.32 -2.45
C THR A 59 -13.06 -10.14 -3.81
N ALA A 60 -14.31 -10.58 -3.93
CA ALA A 60 -15.09 -10.38 -5.15
C ALA A 60 -15.24 -8.88 -5.48
N ASP A 61 -15.35 -8.58 -6.77
CA ASP A 61 -15.74 -7.23 -7.17
C ASP A 61 -17.22 -6.97 -6.87
N VAL A 62 -17.55 -5.72 -6.61
CA VAL A 62 -18.91 -5.19 -6.46
C VAL A 62 -19.18 -4.08 -7.49
N GLY A 63 -20.45 -3.72 -7.70
CA GLY A 63 -20.87 -2.82 -8.77
C GLY A 63 -20.38 -1.35 -8.69
N ARG A 64 -19.47 -1.00 -7.76
CA ARG A 64 -18.90 0.34 -7.62
C ARG A 64 -17.53 0.46 -8.30
N PRO A 65 -17.12 1.66 -8.77
CA PRO A 65 -15.77 1.89 -9.28
C PRO A 65 -14.69 1.61 -8.22
N LEU A 66 -13.47 1.29 -8.66
CA LEU A 66 -12.30 1.36 -7.79
C LEU A 66 -11.93 2.83 -7.57
N ARG A 67 -11.82 3.26 -6.32
CA ARG A 67 -11.33 4.58 -5.90
C ARG A 67 -10.48 4.42 -4.65
N TYR A 68 -9.40 5.17 -4.56
CA TYR A 68 -8.54 5.15 -3.38
C TYR A 68 -9.32 5.49 -2.12
N GLU A 69 -10.21 6.50 -2.20
CA GLU A 69 -11.05 6.96 -1.08
C GLU A 69 -12.03 5.88 -0.60
N THR A 70 -12.65 5.18 -1.54
CA THR A 70 -13.60 4.11 -1.21
C THR A 70 -12.90 2.93 -0.55
N MET A 71 -11.76 2.50 -1.12
CA MET A 71 -10.96 1.42 -0.53
C MET A 71 -10.36 1.83 0.82
N ALA A 72 -9.96 3.08 1.00
CA ALA A 72 -9.53 3.61 2.30
C ALA A 72 -10.63 3.51 3.37
N GLY A 73 -11.87 3.87 3.01
CA GLY A 73 -13.02 3.68 3.89
C GLY A 73 -13.30 2.22 4.24
N ASP A 74 -13.03 1.28 3.31
CA ASP A 74 -13.14 -0.16 3.59
C ASP A 74 -12.08 -0.62 4.61
N ILE A 75 -10.85 -0.11 4.50
CA ILE A 75 -9.78 -0.42 5.45
C ILE A 75 -10.09 0.15 6.84
N ALA A 76 -10.56 1.38 6.93
CA ALA A 76 -10.98 1.97 8.20
C ALA A 76 -12.13 1.16 8.84
N ALA A 77 -13.11 0.74 8.05
CA ALA A 77 -14.21 -0.10 8.51
C ALA A 77 -13.74 -1.50 8.93
N LEU A 78 -12.73 -2.09 8.24
CA LEU A 78 -12.13 -3.36 8.64
C LEU A 78 -11.44 -3.26 10.01
N ILE A 79 -10.67 -2.18 10.25
CA ILE A 79 -10.01 -1.94 11.54
C ILE A 79 -11.06 -1.92 12.66
N GLY A 80 -12.17 -1.20 12.46
CA GLY A 80 -13.30 -1.18 13.41
C GLY A 80 -13.99 -2.54 13.56
N HIS A 81 -14.20 -3.29 12.45
CA HIS A 81 -14.78 -4.64 12.46
C HIS A 81 -13.96 -5.62 13.31
N LEU A 82 -12.64 -5.48 13.30
CA LEU A 82 -11.72 -6.30 14.09
C LEU A 82 -11.67 -5.89 15.57
N GLY A 83 -12.46 -4.91 15.99
CA GLY A 83 -12.47 -4.38 17.35
C GLY A 83 -11.20 -3.58 17.70
N LEU A 84 -10.45 -3.15 16.70
CA LEU A 84 -9.25 -2.33 16.89
C LEU A 84 -9.62 -0.85 16.92
N VAL A 85 -9.01 -0.10 17.81
CA VAL A 85 -9.12 1.37 17.82
C VAL A 85 -8.22 1.96 16.74
N ARG A 86 -6.98 1.45 16.65
CA ARG A 86 -5.95 1.86 15.69
C ARG A 86 -5.12 0.66 15.26
N SER A 87 -4.41 0.79 14.16
CA SER A 87 -3.47 -0.20 13.64
C SER A 87 -2.33 0.48 12.90
N ASP A 88 -1.16 -0.14 12.88
CA ASP A 88 -0.17 0.16 11.87
C ASP A 88 -0.71 -0.25 10.49
N VAL A 89 -0.39 0.53 9.45
CA VAL A 89 -0.83 0.23 8.07
C VAL A 89 0.38 0.25 7.14
N MET A 90 0.58 -0.81 6.40
CA MET A 90 1.60 -0.91 5.35
C MET A 90 0.94 -1.22 4.01
N GLY A 91 1.32 -0.50 2.98
CA GLY A 91 0.87 -0.78 1.62
C GLY A 91 1.99 -0.74 0.59
N VAL A 92 1.78 -1.44 -0.53
CA VAL A 92 2.69 -1.47 -1.69
C VAL A 92 1.95 -0.97 -2.92
N SER A 93 2.52 -0.01 -3.66
CA SER A 93 1.97 0.49 -4.92
C SER A 93 0.49 0.92 -4.78
N LEU A 94 -0.47 0.22 -5.42
CA LEU A 94 -1.91 0.44 -5.22
C LEU A 94 -2.29 0.45 -3.74
N GLY A 95 -1.86 -0.57 -2.98
CA GLY A 95 -2.13 -0.68 -1.54
C GLY A 95 -1.51 0.46 -0.74
N ALA A 96 -0.35 1.00 -1.19
CA ALA A 96 0.24 2.17 -0.55
C ALA A 96 -0.57 3.45 -0.82
N GLY A 97 -1.15 3.59 -2.02
CA GLY A 97 -2.10 4.66 -2.31
C GLY A 97 -3.35 4.57 -1.44
N VAL A 98 -3.87 3.35 -1.22
CA VAL A 98 -5.00 3.11 -0.30
C VAL A 98 -4.60 3.43 1.14
N ALA A 99 -3.43 2.97 1.61
CA ALA A 99 -2.91 3.27 2.94
C ALA A 99 -2.73 4.78 3.18
N LEU A 100 -2.19 5.50 2.19
CA LEU A 100 -2.04 6.95 2.24
C LEU A 100 -3.41 7.65 2.34
N ARG A 101 -4.38 7.24 1.53
CA ARG A 101 -5.74 7.80 1.64
C ARG A 101 -6.44 7.40 2.94
N THR A 102 -6.11 6.24 3.51
CA THR A 102 -6.64 5.84 4.82
C THR A 102 -6.18 6.81 5.91
N VAL A 103 -4.90 7.12 6.01
CA VAL A 103 -4.42 8.07 7.05
C VAL A 103 -4.91 9.49 6.82
N ILE A 104 -5.08 9.92 5.56
CA ILE A 104 -5.60 11.26 5.23
C ILE A 104 -7.07 11.40 5.61
N LEU A 105 -7.90 10.41 5.32
CA LEU A 105 -9.36 10.48 5.53
C LEU A 105 -9.80 9.98 6.91
N HIS A 106 -9.02 9.10 7.52
CA HIS A 106 -9.30 8.41 8.78
C HIS A 106 -8.06 8.38 9.69
N PRO A 107 -7.46 9.56 10.03
CA PRO A 107 -6.22 9.60 10.81
C PRO A 107 -6.35 8.96 12.20
N GLU A 108 -7.57 8.87 12.72
CA GLU A 108 -7.88 8.28 14.02
C GLU A 108 -7.65 6.76 14.09
N VAL A 109 -7.62 6.05 12.94
CA VAL A 109 -7.46 4.59 12.92
C VAL A 109 -6.04 4.13 12.56
N VAL A 110 -5.12 5.06 12.26
CA VAL A 110 -3.75 4.73 11.85
C VAL A 110 -2.74 5.17 12.92
N ASP A 111 -1.95 4.23 13.43
CA ASP A 111 -0.86 4.53 14.38
C ASP A 111 0.42 4.91 13.64
N ARG A 112 0.89 4.06 12.74
CA ARG A 112 2.07 4.29 11.90
C ARG A 112 1.78 3.87 10.48
N LEU A 113 2.45 4.51 9.54
CA LEU A 113 2.23 4.31 8.12
C LEU A 113 3.51 3.87 7.41
N VAL A 114 3.46 2.80 6.63
CA VAL A 114 4.55 2.38 5.75
C VAL A 114 4.06 2.38 4.30
N LEU A 115 4.67 3.20 3.49
CA LEU A 115 4.33 3.39 2.08
C LEU A 115 5.47 2.89 1.20
N VAL A 116 5.21 1.83 0.43
CA VAL A 116 6.21 1.22 -0.45
C VAL A 116 5.86 1.53 -1.90
N SER A 117 6.78 2.19 -2.60
CA SER A 117 6.73 2.45 -4.05
C SER A 117 5.43 3.13 -4.51
N VAL A 118 5.10 4.29 -3.94
CA VAL A 118 3.93 5.09 -4.30
C VAL A 118 4.27 6.58 -4.36
N PRO A 119 3.77 7.34 -5.33
CA PRO A 119 3.86 8.79 -5.32
C PRO A 119 2.62 9.41 -4.64
N CYS A 120 2.76 10.60 -4.06
CA CYS A 120 1.63 11.36 -3.52
C CYS A 120 0.88 12.20 -4.58
N ARG A 121 1.39 12.28 -5.80
CA ARG A 121 0.74 12.92 -6.94
C ARG A 121 1.08 12.22 -8.26
N ARG A 122 0.21 12.39 -9.24
CA ARG A 122 0.27 11.68 -10.52
C ARG A 122 1.59 11.81 -11.26
N ASP A 123 2.22 12.96 -11.25
CA ASP A 123 3.48 13.23 -11.94
C ASP A 123 4.71 12.64 -11.22
N GLY A 124 4.53 12.02 -10.06
CA GLY A 124 5.58 11.26 -9.38
C GLY A 124 5.99 9.98 -10.10
N TRP A 125 5.12 9.42 -10.95
CA TRP A 125 5.46 8.31 -11.84
C TRP A 125 6.36 8.78 -12.98
N PHE A 126 7.22 7.88 -13.50
CA PHE A 126 7.84 8.14 -14.80
C PHE A 126 6.77 8.28 -15.90
N PRO A 127 6.95 9.16 -16.91
CA PRO A 127 5.95 9.41 -17.96
C PRO A 127 5.53 8.16 -18.72
N GLU A 128 6.46 7.25 -19.02
CA GLU A 128 6.22 5.98 -19.70
C GLU A 128 5.36 5.04 -18.86
N ILE A 129 5.54 5.02 -17.54
CA ILE A 129 4.71 4.24 -16.62
C ILE A 129 3.29 4.81 -16.60
N GLY A 130 3.16 6.13 -16.49
CA GLY A 130 1.87 6.81 -16.61
C GLY A 130 1.15 6.53 -17.93
N ALA A 131 1.88 6.40 -19.03
CA ALA A 131 1.33 6.02 -20.33
C ALA A 131 0.89 4.55 -20.38
N ALA A 132 1.69 3.64 -19.81
CA ALA A 132 1.36 2.21 -19.73
C ALA A 132 0.10 1.96 -18.88
N MET A 133 -0.07 2.68 -17.77
CA MET A 133 -1.24 2.58 -16.90
C MET A 133 -2.57 2.89 -17.64
N ARG A 134 -2.56 3.80 -18.62
CA ARG A 134 -3.73 4.11 -19.45
C ARG A 134 -4.11 3.00 -20.45
N GLN A 135 -3.27 1.98 -20.61
CA GLN A 135 -3.53 0.86 -21.51
C GLN A 135 -4.26 -0.30 -20.82
N PHE A 136 -4.54 -0.22 -19.52
CA PHE A 136 -5.33 -1.24 -18.84
C PHE A 136 -6.80 -1.16 -19.28
N THR A 137 -7.17 -2.06 -20.20
CA THR A 137 -8.52 -2.20 -20.75
C THR A 137 -8.98 -3.65 -20.60
N PRO A 138 -10.27 -3.96 -20.81
CA PRO A 138 -10.74 -5.33 -20.85
C PRO A 138 -9.99 -6.21 -21.86
N GLU A 139 -9.61 -5.64 -23.02
CA GLU A 139 -8.88 -6.32 -24.10
C GLU A 139 -7.44 -6.62 -23.66
N HIS A 140 -6.79 -5.67 -22.96
CA HIS A 140 -5.50 -5.90 -22.34
C HIS A 140 -5.58 -7.04 -21.32
N GLY A 141 -6.64 -7.07 -20.50
CA GLY A 141 -6.90 -8.17 -19.58
C GLY A 141 -7.00 -9.54 -20.27
N GLU A 142 -7.67 -9.62 -21.42
CA GLU A 142 -7.72 -10.87 -22.21
C GLU A 142 -6.33 -11.29 -22.70
N ALA A 143 -5.52 -10.35 -23.20
CA ALA A 143 -4.16 -10.64 -23.65
C ALA A 143 -3.27 -11.15 -22.49
N MET A 144 -3.51 -10.65 -21.27
CA MET A 144 -2.76 -11.03 -20.07
C MET A 144 -3.15 -12.37 -19.45
N LYS A 145 -4.17 -13.07 -19.96
CA LYS A 145 -4.58 -14.39 -19.43
C LYS A 145 -3.52 -15.49 -19.55
N ARG A 146 -2.45 -15.27 -20.31
CA ARG A 146 -1.30 -16.18 -20.37
C ARG A 146 -0.17 -15.82 -19.39
N SER A 147 -0.34 -14.76 -18.59
CA SER A 147 0.68 -14.29 -17.66
C SER A 147 0.63 -15.05 -16.33
N PRO A 148 1.76 -15.11 -15.61
CA PRO A 148 1.78 -15.60 -14.23
C PRO A 148 0.85 -14.81 -13.30
N MET A 149 0.63 -13.52 -13.57
CA MET A 149 -0.26 -12.65 -12.81
C MET A 149 -1.72 -13.14 -12.89
N TYR A 150 -2.21 -13.47 -14.09
CA TYR A 150 -3.53 -14.07 -14.23
C TYR A 150 -3.62 -15.44 -13.56
N ALA A 151 -2.59 -16.27 -13.70
CA ALA A 151 -2.58 -17.59 -13.06
C ALA A 151 -2.69 -17.48 -11.52
N ALA A 152 -1.99 -16.51 -10.93
CA ALA A 152 -2.09 -16.23 -9.50
C ALA A 152 -3.49 -15.72 -9.11
N TYR A 153 -4.07 -14.80 -9.88
CA TYR A 153 -5.42 -14.30 -9.67
C TYR A 153 -6.47 -15.42 -9.77
N ALA A 154 -6.46 -16.18 -10.89
CA ALA A 154 -7.47 -17.19 -11.17
C ALA A 154 -7.45 -18.36 -10.17
N ARG A 155 -6.32 -18.58 -9.49
CA ARG A 155 -6.18 -19.62 -8.47
C ARG A 155 -7.01 -19.33 -7.22
N VAL A 156 -7.25 -18.07 -6.89
CA VAL A 156 -7.87 -17.66 -5.63
C VAL A 156 -9.14 -16.84 -5.80
N ALA A 157 -9.35 -16.21 -6.96
CA ALA A 157 -10.50 -15.34 -7.21
C ALA A 157 -11.81 -16.11 -7.14
N PRO A 158 -12.84 -15.59 -6.44
CA PRO A 158 -14.17 -16.21 -6.41
C PRO A 158 -14.82 -16.31 -7.79
N ARG A 159 -14.50 -15.37 -8.68
CA ARG A 159 -14.97 -15.26 -10.05
C ARG A 159 -13.81 -14.90 -10.99
N PRO A 160 -13.04 -15.90 -11.46
CA PRO A 160 -11.89 -15.65 -12.35
C PRO A 160 -12.25 -14.94 -13.65
N GLU A 161 -13.49 -15.03 -14.11
CA GLU A 161 -14.04 -14.31 -15.27
C GLU A 161 -14.04 -12.79 -15.07
N ASP A 162 -14.08 -12.29 -13.84
CA ASP A 162 -14.05 -10.85 -13.50
C ASP A 162 -12.67 -10.21 -13.76
N TRP A 163 -11.67 -10.97 -14.21
CA TRP A 163 -10.35 -10.43 -14.58
C TRP A 163 -10.43 -9.26 -15.57
N ARG A 164 -11.34 -9.35 -16.56
CA ARG A 164 -11.58 -8.26 -17.51
C ARG A 164 -12.17 -7.02 -16.83
N VAL A 165 -13.07 -7.22 -15.88
CA VAL A 165 -13.70 -6.15 -15.11
C VAL A 165 -12.64 -5.46 -14.23
N LEU A 166 -11.77 -6.26 -13.60
CA LEU A 166 -10.66 -5.72 -12.82
C LEU A 166 -9.75 -4.85 -13.69
N HIS A 167 -9.37 -5.30 -14.89
CA HIS A 167 -8.53 -4.50 -15.81
C HIS A 167 -9.20 -3.19 -16.20
N ALA A 168 -10.50 -3.21 -16.52
CA ALA A 168 -11.25 -2.00 -16.84
C ALA A 168 -11.25 -1.00 -15.68
N LYS A 169 -11.56 -1.46 -14.48
CA LYS A 169 -11.61 -0.62 -13.28
C LYS A 169 -10.23 -0.10 -12.86
N MET A 170 -9.19 -0.93 -13.00
CA MET A 170 -7.82 -0.51 -12.75
C MET A 170 -7.38 0.54 -13.77
N GLY A 171 -7.70 0.38 -15.06
CA GLY A 171 -7.43 1.38 -16.08
C GLY A 171 -8.13 2.71 -15.79
N GLU A 172 -9.40 2.67 -15.37
CA GLU A 172 -10.14 3.85 -14.93
C GLU A 172 -9.44 4.53 -13.74
N LEU A 173 -9.17 3.79 -12.65
CA LEU A 173 -8.50 4.31 -11.45
C LEU A 173 -7.14 4.92 -11.77
N LEU A 174 -6.30 4.19 -12.50
CA LEU A 174 -4.93 4.60 -12.82
C LEU A 174 -4.85 5.70 -13.90
N SER A 175 -5.96 6.07 -14.52
CA SER A 175 -6.05 7.21 -15.44
C SER A 175 -6.45 8.51 -14.76
N LEU A 176 -6.90 8.47 -13.52
CA LEU A 176 -7.29 9.66 -12.78
C LEU A 176 -6.05 10.49 -12.45
N ASP A 177 -6.19 11.80 -12.59
CA ASP A 177 -5.23 12.74 -12.04
C ASP A 177 -5.47 12.92 -10.53
N TYR A 178 -4.40 13.05 -9.79
CA TYR A 178 -4.44 13.33 -8.37
C TYR A 178 -3.20 14.09 -7.91
N ASP A 179 -3.38 14.92 -6.90
CA ASP A 179 -2.31 15.56 -6.12
C ASP A 179 -2.78 15.65 -4.67
N TRP A 180 -2.14 14.87 -3.81
CA TRP A 180 -2.43 14.81 -2.37
C TRP A 180 -1.36 15.55 -1.55
N SER A 181 -0.52 16.36 -2.19
CA SER A 181 0.62 17.02 -1.54
C SER A 181 0.21 17.88 -0.34
N ALA A 182 -0.91 18.61 -0.46
CA ALA A 182 -1.43 19.43 0.63
C ALA A 182 -1.90 18.56 1.82
N ASP A 183 -2.63 17.46 1.54
CA ASP A 183 -3.12 16.55 2.58
C ASP A 183 -1.95 15.82 3.27
N VAL A 184 -0.91 15.46 2.50
CA VAL A 184 0.29 14.79 3.02
C VAL A 184 1.03 15.64 4.04
N ALA A 185 1.11 16.95 3.84
CA ALA A 185 1.76 17.86 4.76
C ALA A 185 1.07 17.94 6.14
N GLU A 186 -0.20 17.54 6.22
CA GLU A 186 -0.99 17.51 7.45
C GLU A 186 -0.92 16.15 8.19
N ILE A 187 -0.23 15.15 7.64
CA ILE A 187 -0.12 13.83 8.28
C ILE A 187 0.75 13.94 9.53
N THR A 188 0.18 13.56 10.66
CA THR A 188 0.86 13.52 11.96
C THR A 188 1.36 12.12 12.35
N ALA A 189 0.80 11.08 11.77
CA ALA A 189 1.22 9.71 12.02
C ALA A 189 2.68 9.50 11.54
N PRO A 190 3.55 8.89 12.35
CA PRO A 190 4.90 8.54 11.91
C PRO A 190 4.83 7.73 10.61
N THR A 191 5.54 8.20 9.58
CA THR A 191 5.46 7.64 8.23
C THR A 191 6.83 7.23 7.70
N MET A 192 6.92 6.01 7.18
CA MET A 192 8.09 5.51 6.45
C MET A 192 7.77 5.42 4.96
N LEU A 193 8.60 6.06 4.15
CA LEU A 193 8.64 5.89 2.70
C LEU A 193 9.73 4.88 2.35
N ALA A 194 9.42 3.86 1.57
CA ALA A 194 10.36 2.88 1.07
C ALA A 194 10.25 2.76 -0.46
N TYR A 195 11.38 2.86 -1.16
CA TYR A 195 11.46 2.79 -2.62
C TYR A 195 12.56 1.83 -3.06
N ALA A 196 12.43 1.30 -4.26
CA ALA A 196 13.51 0.64 -4.96
C ALA A 196 14.49 1.66 -5.56
N ASP A 197 15.77 1.31 -5.74
CA ASP A 197 16.71 2.16 -6.47
C ASP A 197 16.43 2.21 -7.99
N ALA A 198 15.74 1.17 -8.51
CA ALA A 198 15.21 1.11 -9.87
C ALA A 198 13.66 1.10 -9.86
N ASP A 199 13.05 2.05 -9.14
CA ASP A 199 11.59 2.14 -9.00
C ASP A 199 10.90 2.73 -10.25
N SER A 200 9.60 2.55 -10.33
CA SER A 200 8.72 3.25 -11.28
C SER A 200 8.41 4.70 -10.89
N ILE A 201 8.87 5.13 -9.71
CA ILE A 201 8.70 6.47 -9.15
C ILE A 201 9.98 7.29 -9.43
N ARG A 202 9.81 8.54 -9.85
CA ARG A 202 10.93 9.45 -10.08
C ARG A 202 11.70 9.74 -8.78
N PRO A 203 13.03 9.60 -8.72
CA PRO A 203 13.82 9.84 -7.52
C PRO A 203 13.59 11.22 -6.89
N MET A 204 13.45 12.26 -7.71
CA MET A 204 13.15 13.59 -7.20
C MET A 204 11.82 13.64 -6.43
N HIS A 205 10.80 12.90 -6.91
CA HIS A 205 9.52 12.83 -6.22
C HIS A 205 9.62 12.12 -4.86
N MET A 206 10.49 11.11 -4.72
CA MET A 206 10.73 10.45 -3.44
C MET A 206 11.22 11.45 -2.37
N VAL A 207 12.14 12.32 -2.77
CA VAL A 207 12.68 13.38 -1.89
C VAL A 207 11.64 14.46 -1.61
N GLU A 208 10.88 14.88 -2.62
CA GLU A 208 9.79 15.85 -2.45
C GLU A 208 8.72 15.32 -1.50
N PHE A 209 8.31 14.07 -1.63
CA PHE A 209 7.35 13.44 -0.73
C PHE A 209 7.89 13.37 0.70
N PHE A 210 9.15 12.98 0.87
CA PHE A 210 9.81 12.95 2.17
C PHE A 210 9.84 14.35 2.82
N ALA A 211 10.10 15.40 2.04
CA ALA A 211 10.10 16.77 2.53
C ALA A 211 8.71 17.24 3.00
N LEU A 212 7.62 16.83 2.31
CA LEU A 212 6.24 17.09 2.75
C LEU A 212 5.94 16.49 4.13
N LEU A 213 6.54 15.34 4.45
CA LEU A 213 6.45 14.68 5.76
C LEU A 213 7.44 15.26 6.80
N GLY A 214 8.01 16.43 6.54
CA GLY A 214 8.96 17.10 7.43
C GLY A 214 10.39 16.55 7.36
N GLY A 215 10.69 15.66 6.39
CA GLY A 215 12.00 15.04 6.24
C GLY A 215 13.02 15.92 5.51
N GLY A 216 14.31 15.81 5.89
CA GLY A 216 15.41 16.45 5.16
C GLY A 216 15.43 17.98 5.20
N LEU A 217 14.62 18.62 6.05
CA LEU A 217 14.51 20.09 6.12
C LEU A 217 15.61 20.72 6.98
N ARG A 218 16.25 19.96 7.86
CA ARG A 218 17.34 20.40 8.73
C ARG A 218 18.19 19.21 9.17
N ASP A 219 19.38 19.50 9.73
CA ASP A 219 20.22 18.50 10.38
C ASP A 219 19.53 17.89 11.60
N ALA A 220 19.81 16.63 11.87
CA ALA A 220 19.18 15.89 12.97
C ALA A 220 19.81 16.18 14.35
N ASP A 221 20.86 16.98 14.40
CA ASP A 221 21.75 17.18 15.55
C ASP A 221 22.49 15.90 15.99
N TRP A 222 23.55 16.07 16.78
CA TRP A 222 24.44 14.98 17.22
C TRP A 222 23.71 13.89 18.01
N ASP A 223 22.71 14.27 18.78
CA ASP A 223 21.91 13.38 19.63
C ASP A 223 20.63 12.90 18.94
N GLY A 224 20.39 13.35 17.71
CA GLY A 224 19.19 13.02 16.95
C GLY A 224 17.92 13.72 17.45
N SER A 225 18.02 14.73 18.30
CA SER A 225 16.87 15.45 18.88
C SER A 225 16.03 16.19 17.83
N SER A 226 16.64 16.56 16.70
CA SER A 226 15.96 17.20 15.56
C SER A 226 15.55 16.23 14.45
N ARG A 227 15.56 14.91 14.72
CA ARG A 227 15.15 13.90 13.72
C ARG A 227 13.67 14.04 13.38
N PRO A 228 13.31 14.12 12.08
CA PRO A 228 11.91 14.20 11.66
C PRO A 228 11.15 12.91 11.97
N PRO A 229 9.82 12.98 12.12
CA PRO A 229 8.98 11.79 12.30
C PRO A 229 8.95 10.87 11.06
N GLY A 230 9.14 11.46 9.87
CA GLY A 230 9.22 10.71 8.60
C GLY A 230 10.55 9.95 8.47
N ARG A 231 10.51 8.83 7.76
CA ARG A 231 11.69 8.04 7.36
C ARG A 231 11.68 7.85 5.86
N LEU A 232 12.86 7.86 5.25
CA LEU A 232 13.05 7.53 3.84
C LEU A 232 14.07 6.41 3.72
N ALA A 233 13.70 5.37 2.99
CA ALA A 233 14.56 4.26 2.64
C ALA A 233 14.57 4.05 1.13
N VAL A 234 15.75 3.78 0.56
CA VAL A 234 15.91 3.33 -0.82
C VAL A 234 16.65 2.01 -0.78
N LEU A 235 16.04 0.94 -1.28
CA LEU A 235 16.59 -0.41 -1.26
C LEU A 235 17.41 -0.64 -2.53
N PRO A 236 18.72 -0.86 -2.40
CA PRO A 236 19.58 -1.10 -3.55
C PRO A 236 19.32 -2.48 -4.19
N GLY A 237 19.41 -2.51 -5.53
CA GLY A 237 19.28 -3.75 -6.30
C GLY A 237 17.85 -4.27 -6.37
N THR A 238 16.85 -3.42 -6.14
CA THR A 238 15.42 -3.76 -6.26
C THR A 238 14.73 -2.89 -7.30
N THR A 239 13.57 -3.36 -7.75
CA THR A 239 12.69 -2.68 -8.69
C THR A 239 11.30 -2.49 -8.07
N HIS A 240 10.43 -1.71 -8.72
CA HIS A 240 9.02 -1.60 -8.35
C HIS A 240 8.31 -2.97 -8.23
N TYR A 241 8.81 -3.98 -8.96
CA TYR A 241 8.13 -5.26 -9.15
C TYR A 241 8.63 -6.38 -8.24
N ASP A 242 9.67 -6.14 -7.43
CA ASP A 242 10.24 -7.15 -6.52
C ASP A 242 10.57 -6.63 -5.11
N ILE A 243 10.59 -5.33 -4.88
CA ILE A 243 10.86 -4.71 -3.57
C ILE A 243 10.02 -5.31 -2.44
N PHE A 244 8.76 -5.65 -2.72
CA PHE A 244 7.81 -6.19 -1.74
C PHE A 244 8.13 -7.63 -1.30
N THR A 245 9.09 -8.29 -1.95
CA THR A 245 9.60 -9.61 -1.55
C THR A 245 11.02 -9.55 -0.97
N ALA A 246 11.63 -8.36 -0.95
CA ALA A 246 12.99 -8.18 -0.47
C ALA A 246 13.09 -8.37 1.06
N PRO A 247 13.93 -9.29 1.57
CA PRO A 247 14.09 -9.48 3.02
C PRO A 247 14.52 -8.21 3.77
N ALA A 248 15.30 -7.34 3.12
CA ALA A 248 15.72 -6.07 3.68
C ALA A 248 14.53 -5.14 3.99
N LEU A 249 13.45 -5.19 3.18
CA LEU A 249 12.24 -4.42 3.45
C LEU A 249 11.63 -4.80 4.80
N ALA A 250 11.48 -6.10 5.07
CA ALA A 250 10.90 -6.55 6.34
C ALA A 250 11.70 -6.05 7.54
N ALA A 251 13.04 -6.15 7.50
CA ALA A 251 13.90 -5.71 8.59
C ALA A 251 13.77 -4.20 8.87
N MET A 252 13.72 -3.38 7.80
CA MET A 252 13.57 -1.93 7.94
C MET A 252 12.18 -1.53 8.44
N VAL A 253 11.14 -2.23 8.00
CA VAL A 253 9.77 -2.03 8.47
C VAL A 253 9.67 -2.40 9.96
N GLU A 254 10.20 -3.54 10.39
CA GLU A 254 10.23 -3.93 11.80
C GLU A 254 10.93 -2.87 12.67
N GLU A 255 12.13 -2.43 12.28
CA GLU A 255 12.86 -1.38 13.00
C GLU A 255 12.06 -0.07 13.12
N PHE A 256 11.39 0.33 12.05
CA PHE A 256 10.55 1.53 12.05
C PHE A 256 9.34 1.38 12.97
N LEU A 257 8.65 0.24 12.90
CA LEU A 257 7.43 -0.01 13.66
C LEU A 257 7.69 -0.24 15.16
N GLU A 258 8.92 -0.65 15.55
CA GLU A 258 9.34 -0.81 16.95
C GLU A 258 9.97 0.46 17.54
N ALA A 259 10.35 1.43 16.70
CA ALA A 259 10.96 2.67 17.18
C ALA A 259 10.04 3.39 18.18
N PRO A 260 10.59 4.01 19.24
CA PRO A 260 9.77 4.85 20.11
C PRO A 260 9.04 5.93 19.30
N ALA A 261 7.81 6.26 19.72
CA ALA A 261 7.12 7.40 19.13
C ALA A 261 8.00 8.65 19.27
N PRO A 262 8.09 9.52 18.22
CA PRO A 262 8.79 10.78 18.39
C PRO A 262 8.19 11.52 19.58
N GLY A 263 9.05 12.05 20.45
CA GLY A 263 8.61 12.87 21.58
C GLY A 263 7.81 14.08 21.07
N PRO A 264 6.95 14.64 21.92
CA PRO A 264 6.15 15.82 21.59
C PRO A 264 7.00 17.05 21.29
#